data_3b3eb1711345f589b666c774d4919dfb
#
_entry.id   3b3eb1711345f589b666c774d4919dfb
#
_cell.length_a   1.000
_cell.length_b   1.000
_cell.length_c   1.000
_cell.angle_alpha   90.00
_cell.angle_beta   90.00
_cell.angle_gamma   90.00
#
_symmetry.space_group_name_H-M   'P 1'
#
loop_
_entity.id
_entity.type
_entity.pdbx_description
1 polymer ?
#
loop_
_entity_poly.entity_id
_entity_poly.type
_entity_poly.pdbx_seq_one_letter_code
_entity_poly.pdbx_strand_id
1 'polypeptide(L)'
;MLKKILIVIILGAIVGFCPADAQTSPSPAAGPARVKGRIIAARVVGRANAISKATGQTRTLHDGDLVTEQTQIVTAPGASVILVFSNGASVDVAANSNLSVDQFDQDPFSTDLKLSDLKQEPGTSTTKLSLSRGELVGKVVHLNVDKGSEFTVQTPVGAAGVRGTTFQIIFTPAEGGQAAFFQVTTSTGVVAVIPASSLNGINIPSGKQVTITYNANNGTASQASVSAPSDASAAALTQIEAVAQTIAATTASTTILSNTGSTGGTGGTGSTGGTGSTGSTGSTGSTGSTGGIGGTNNTPPPPAPPPNNVSPLTGTD
;
A
#
# COMPACT_ATOMS: atom_id res chain seq x y z
N MET A 1 -6.87 27.85 -87.49
CA MET A 1 -6.00 27.33 -88.53
C MET A 1 -4.68 26.92 -87.92
N LEU A 2 -4.17 25.79 -88.34
CA LEU A 2 -2.87 25.20 -88.09
C LEU A 2 -2.57 24.62 -86.72
N LYS A 3 -2.86 23.32 -86.59
CA LYS A 3 -2.40 22.40 -85.59
C LYS A 3 -0.90 22.18 -85.75
N LYS A 4 -0.14 22.44 -84.70
CA LYS A 4 1.25 21.95 -84.59
C LYS A 4 1.27 20.78 -83.65
N ILE A 5 1.55 19.60 -84.18
CA ILE A 5 1.78 18.34 -83.49
C ILE A 5 3.20 18.40 -82.92
N LEU A 6 3.36 18.29 -81.61
CA LEU A 6 4.65 18.14 -80.96
C LEU A 6 4.83 16.68 -80.58
N ILE A 7 5.77 16.01 -81.22
CA ILE A 7 6.18 14.63 -80.88
C ILE A 7 7.17 14.73 -79.72
N VAL A 8 6.81 14.19 -78.58
CA VAL A 8 7.72 14.04 -77.43
C VAL A 8 8.27 12.61 -77.41
N ILE A 9 9.57 12.50 -77.67
CA ILE A 9 10.33 11.24 -77.56
C ILE A 9 10.49 10.92 -76.05
N ILE A 10 9.91 9.84 -75.58
CA ILE A 10 10.10 9.34 -74.21
C ILE A 10 11.36 8.48 -74.23
N LEU A 11 12.42 8.98 -73.61
CA LEU A 11 13.67 8.24 -73.38
C LEU A 11 13.46 7.46 -72.06
N GLY A 12 13.32 6.15 -72.17
CA GLY A 12 13.13 5.27 -70.98
C GLY A 12 14.41 5.16 -70.17
N ALA A 13 14.37 5.68 -68.95
CA ALA A 13 15.39 5.42 -67.95
C ALA A 13 14.94 4.16 -67.14
N ILE A 14 15.65 3.08 -67.26
CA ILE A 14 15.56 1.87 -66.48
C ILE A 14 16.15 2.23 -65.10
N VAL A 15 15.29 2.53 -64.11
CA VAL A 15 15.71 2.68 -62.73
C VAL A 15 15.79 1.28 -62.14
N GLY A 16 17.00 0.81 -61.88
CA GLY A 16 17.25 -0.44 -61.17
C GLY A 16 16.62 -0.41 -59.77
N PHE A 17 15.68 -1.31 -59.55
CA PHE A 17 15.06 -1.55 -58.26
C PHE A 17 16.06 -2.34 -57.38
N CYS A 18 16.83 -1.66 -56.51
CA CYS A 18 17.53 -2.28 -55.44
C CYS A 18 16.48 -2.72 -54.37
N PRO A 19 16.41 -4.00 -53.99
CA PRO A 19 15.63 -4.37 -52.84
C PRO A 19 16.26 -3.73 -51.59
N ALA A 20 15.57 -2.81 -50.96
CA ALA A 20 15.96 -2.30 -49.65
C ALA A 20 15.84 -3.47 -48.65
N ASP A 21 16.99 -3.95 -48.20
CA ASP A 21 17.02 -4.83 -47.01
C ASP A 21 16.32 -4.10 -45.89
N ALA A 22 15.12 -4.60 -45.51
CA ALA A 22 14.43 -4.16 -44.33
C ALA A 22 15.28 -4.55 -43.12
N GLN A 23 16.09 -3.61 -42.62
CA GLN A 23 16.72 -3.73 -41.32
C GLN A 23 15.61 -3.81 -40.30
N THR A 24 15.28 -5.04 -39.87
CA THR A 24 14.53 -5.28 -38.68
C THR A 24 15.36 -4.74 -37.52
N SER A 25 15.03 -3.53 -37.09
CA SER A 25 15.53 -2.99 -35.83
C SER A 25 15.18 -4.00 -34.74
N PRO A 26 16.14 -4.48 -33.93
CA PRO A 26 15.83 -5.37 -32.83
C PRO A 26 14.83 -4.66 -31.92
N SER A 27 13.63 -5.24 -31.79
CA SER A 27 12.67 -4.82 -30.79
C SER A 27 13.39 -4.81 -29.45
N PRO A 28 13.30 -3.73 -28.64
CA PRO A 28 13.93 -3.71 -27.33
C PRO A 28 13.46 -4.98 -26.58
N ALA A 29 14.43 -5.74 -26.09
CA ALA A 29 14.15 -6.98 -25.36
C ALA A 29 13.14 -6.65 -24.25
N ALA A 30 11.97 -7.26 -24.33
CA ALA A 30 10.97 -7.12 -23.29
C ALA A 30 11.65 -7.56 -21.98
N GLY A 31 11.72 -6.65 -20.99
CA GLY A 31 12.20 -7.00 -19.66
C GLY A 31 11.40 -8.17 -19.09
N PRO A 32 11.89 -8.83 -18.03
CA PRO A 32 11.20 -9.95 -17.42
C PRO A 32 9.74 -9.57 -17.14
N ALA A 33 8.81 -10.47 -17.48
CA ALA A 33 7.39 -10.23 -17.23
C ALA A 33 7.17 -10.00 -15.73
N ARG A 34 6.56 -8.89 -15.36
CA ARG A 34 6.25 -8.58 -13.96
C ARG A 34 5.29 -9.60 -13.36
N VAL A 35 5.47 -9.88 -12.10
CA VAL A 35 4.62 -10.78 -11.32
C VAL A 35 3.87 -10.01 -10.25
N LYS A 36 2.77 -10.58 -9.75
CA LYS A 36 2.07 -10.01 -8.61
C LYS A 36 2.95 -9.99 -7.38
N GLY A 37 3.08 -8.83 -6.77
CA GLY A 37 3.81 -8.68 -5.52
C GLY A 37 3.05 -9.29 -4.34
N ARG A 38 3.78 -9.58 -3.26
CA ARG A 38 3.20 -10.08 -2.00
C ARG A 38 2.99 -8.94 -1.04
N ILE A 39 1.83 -8.94 -0.39
CA ILE A 39 1.47 -7.98 0.64
C ILE A 39 1.05 -8.75 1.87
N ILE A 40 1.63 -8.42 3.01
CA ILE A 40 1.35 -9.06 4.29
C ILE A 40 0.80 -8.00 5.25
N ALA A 41 -0.30 -8.31 5.93
CA ALA A 41 -0.75 -7.58 7.11
C ALA A 41 0.16 -7.99 8.29
N ALA A 42 1.29 -7.30 8.44
CA ALA A 42 2.35 -7.72 9.37
C ALA A 42 1.99 -7.44 10.84
N ARG A 43 1.11 -6.48 11.06
CA ARG A 43 0.57 -6.15 12.38
C ARG A 43 -0.84 -5.61 12.24
N VAL A 44 -1.76 -6.16 13.03
CA VAL A 44 -3.15 -5.71 13.11
C VAL A 44 -3.47 -5.39 14.57
N VAL A 45 -3.88 -4.16 14.83
CA VAL A 45 -4.32 -3.73 16.16
C VAL A 45 -5.81 -3.42 16.09
N GLY A 46 -6.60 -3.94 17.01
CA GLY A 46 -8.03 -3.74 17.00
C GLY A 46 -8.74 -4.49 15.86
N ARG A 47 -9.88 -4.00 15.43
CA ARG A 47 -10.68 -4.64 14.37
C ARG A 47 -10.43 -4.00 13.01
N ALA A 48 -9.93 -4.79 12.09
CA ALA A 48 -9.76 -4.42 10.70
C ALA A 48 -10.34 -5.50 9.78
N ASN A 49 -10.95 -5.10 8.69
CA ASN A 49 -11.55 -5.99 7.71
C ASN A 49 -10.91 -5.81 6.34
N ALA A 50 -10.74 -6.91 5.63
CA ALA A 50 -10.40 -6.93 4.21
C ALA A 50 -11.65 -7.29 3.41
N ILE A 51 -11.97 -6.46 2.41
CA ILE A 51 -13.13 -6.61 1.53
C ILE A 51 -12.61 -6.80 0.12
N SER A 52 -12.91 -7.93 -0.50
CA SER A 52 -12.60 -8.16 -1.92
C SER A 52 -13.49 -7.30 -2.80
N LYS A 53 -12.92 -6.42 -3.60
CA LYS A 53 -13.69 -5.62 -4.58
C LYS A 53 -14.31 -6.47 -5.68
N ALA A 54 -13.70 -7.62 -5.98
CA ALA A 54 -14.20 -8.53 -7.03
C ALA A 54 -15.43 -9.32 -6.59
N THR A 55 -15.48 -9.76 -5.32
CA THR A 55 -16.53 -10.65 -4.82
C THR A 55 -17.43 -10.02 -3.76
N GLY A 56 -17.04 -8.88 -3.18
CA GLY A 56 -17.71 -8.26 -2.04
C GLY A 56 -17.52 -9.02 -0.71
N GLN A 57 -16.75 -10.11 -0.71
CA GLN A 57 -16.52 -10.89 0.49
C GLN A 57 -15.69 -10.10 1.50
N THR A 58 -16.14 -10.14 2.75
CA THR A 58 -15.47 -9.50 3.87
C THR A 58 -14.87 -10.56 4.78
N ARG A 59 -13.59 -10.35 5.17
CA ARG A 59 -12.92 -11.16 6.20
C ARG A 59 -12.23 -10.24 7.21
N THR A 60 -12.18 -10.66 8.46
CA THR A 60 -11.36 -9.99 9.47
C THR A 60 -9.89 -10.25 9.17
N LEU A 61 -9.06 -9.21 9.31
CA LEU A 61 -7.61 -9.30 9.17
C LEU A 61 -6.96 -9.70 10.50
N HIS A 62 -5.92 -10.52 10.39
CA HIS A 62 -5.04 -10.93 11.47
C HIS A 62 -3.59 -10.75 11.07
N ASP A 63 -2.69 -10.76 12.05
CA ASP A 63 -1.25 -10.73 11.81
C ASP A 63 -0.83 -11.88 10.90
N GLY A 64 -0.01 -11.58 9.90
CA GLY A 64 0.48 -12.54 8.93
C GLY A 64 -0.44 -12.82 7.74
N ASP A 65 -1.66 -12.27 7.72
CA ASP A 65 -2.58 -12.46 6.60
C ASP A 65 -2.03 -11.88 5.29
N LEU A 66 -2.22 -12.65 4.21
CA LEU A 66 -1.92 -12.16 2.87
C LEU A 66 -3.05 -11.24 2.38
N VAL A 67 -2.66 -10.10 1.84
CA VAL A 67 -3.55 -9.15 1.16
C VAL A 67 -3.24 -9.21 -0.33
N THR A 68 -4.28 -9.24 -1.14
CA THR A 68 -4.16 -9.25 -2.61
C THR A 68 -4.59 -7.93 -3.21
N GLU A 69 -4.26 -7.70 -4.46
CA GLU A 69 -4.85 -6.60 -5.21
C GLU A 69 -6.37 -6.65 -5.20
N GLN A 70 -6.99 -5.54 -5.50
CA GLN A 70 -8.45 -5.36 -5.48
C GLN A 70 -9.06 -5.67 -4.09
N THR A 71 -8.27 -5.47 -3.03
CA THR A 71 -8.72 -5.59 -1.65
C THR A 71 -8.82 -4.21 -1.01
N GLN A 72 -9.96 -3.94 -0.39
CA GLN A 72 -10.21 -2.77 0.42
C GLN A 72 -10.02 -3.12 1.90
N ILE A 73 -9.24 -2.34 2.61
CA ILE A 73 -8.96 -2.48 4.03
C ILE A 73 -9.71 -1.39 4.78
N VAL A 74 -10.52 -1.80 5.74
CA VAL A 74 -11.32 -0.89 6.57
C VAL A 74 -10.94 -1.10 8.02
N THR A 75 -10.45 -0.06 8.66
CA THR A 75 -10.07 -0.05 10.08
C THR A 75 -11.16 0.59 10.94
N ALA A 76 -11.47 -0.05 12.07
CA ALA A 76 -12.41 0.48 13.06
C ALA A 76 -11.77 1.61 13.91
N PRO A 77 -12.56 2.34 14.74
CA PRO A 77 -12.01 3.26 15.72
C PRO A 77 -10.98 2.59 16.63
N GLY A 78 -9.80 3.21 16.78
CA GLY A 78 -8.71 2.69 17.60
C GLY A 78 -7.94 1.50 16.98
N ALA A 79 -8.28 1.09 15.75
CA ALA A 79 -7.58 0.01 15.06
C ALA A 79 -6.48 0.57 14.15
N SER A 80 -5.48 -0.25 13.83
CA SER A 80 -4.51 0.04 12.75
C SER A 80 -4.02 -1.25 12.10
N VAL A 81 -3.48 -1.13 10.88
CA VAL A 81 -2.91 -2.24 10.12
C VAL A 81 -1.61 -1.82 9.47
N ILE A 82 -0.52 -2.52 9.77
CA ILE A 82 0.73 -2.33 9.03
C ILE A 82 0.76 -3.33 7.88
N LEU A 83 0.74 -2.81 6.66
CA LEU A 83 0.94 -3.57 5.43
C LEU A 83 2.40 -3.51 5.00
N VAL A 84 2.94 -4.66 4.67
CA VAL A 84 4.31 -4.82 4.21
C VAL A 84 4.29 -5.38 2.79
N PHE A 85 4.97 -4.68 1.89
CA PHE A 85 5.04 -5.00 0.46
C PHE A 85 6.38 -5.65 0.14
N SER A 86 6.39 -6.62 -0.76
CA SER A 86 7.60 -7.34 -1.14
C SER A 86 8.64 -6.50 -1.88
N ASN A 87 8.32 -5.29 -2.30
CA ASN A 87 9.28 -4.31 -2.82
C ASN A 87 10.00 -3.49 -1.73
N GLY A 88 9.72 -3.74 -0.44
CA GLY A 88 10.30 -3.02 0.69
C GLY A 88 9.50 -1.82 1.17
N ALA A 89 8.40 -1.48 0.51
CA ALA A 89 7.48 -0.47 1.02
C ALA A 89 6.67 -1.02 2.20
N SER A 90 6.32 -0.14 3.12
CA SER A 90 5.42 -0.46 4.23
C SER A 90 4.52 0.72 4.55
N VAL A 91 3.25 0.46 4.85
CA VAL A 91 2.29 1.49 5.21
C VAL A 91 1.52 1.10 6.46
N ASP A 92 1.35 2.01 7.39
CA ASP A 92 0.43 1.91 8.52
C ASP A 92 -0.87 2.60 8.13
N VAL A 93 -1.95 1.86 8.14
CA VAL A 93 -3.33 2.33 7.91
C VAL A 93 -3.93 2.62 9.27
N ALA A 94 -4.08 3.89 9.62
CA ALA A 94 -4.58 4.33 10.93
C ALA A 94 -6.07 4.00 11.14
N ALA A 95 -6.59 4.35 12.31
CA ALA A 95 -7.99 4.15 12.67
C ALA A 95 -8.97 4.92 11.74
N ASN A 96 -10.19 4.41 11.61
CA ASN A 96 -11.27 5.00 10.79
C ASN A 96 -10.87 5.23 9.33
N SER A 97 -9.98 4.40 8.81
CA SER A 97 -9.43 4.53 7.45
C SER A 97 -10.00 3.49 6.50
N ASN A 98 -10.00 3.85 5.23
CA ASN A 98 -10.44 3.00 4.15
C ASN A 98 -9.43 3.09 3.00
N LEU A 99 -8.58 2.08 2.90
CA LEU A 99 -7.49 1.97 1.93
C LEU A 99 -7.77 0.81 0.98
N SER A 100 -7.65 1.06 -0.31
CA SER A 100 -7.69 0.01 -1.33
C SER A 100 -6.29 -0.27 -1.88
N VAL A 101 -5.95 -1.53 -2.07
CA VAL A 101 -4.82 -1.95 -2.88
C VAL A 101 -5.34 -2.19 -4.29
N ASP A 102 -5.06 -1.28 -5.22
CA ASP A 102 -5.58 -1.38 -6.59
C ASP A 102 -4.66 -2.18 -7.49
N GLN A 103 -3.34 -1.99 -7.34
CA GLN A 103 -2.32 -2.69 -8.13
C GLN A 103 -1.03 -2.85 -7.32
N PHE A 104 -0.41 -4.03 -7.42
CA PHE A 104 0.95 -4.25 -6.95
C PHE A 104 1.66 -5.30 -7.79
N ASP A 105 2.38 -4.86 -8.79
CA ASP A 105 3.22 -5.67 -9.67
C ASP A 105 4.70 -5.35 -9.42
N GLN A 106 5.56 -6.34 -9.55
CA GLN A 106 7.01 -6.15 -9.41
C GLN A 106 7.79 -7.12 -10.29
N ASP A 107 9.06 -6.82 -10.54
CA ASP A 107 9.97 -7.77 -11.16
C ASP A 107 10.16 -8.99 -10.27
N PRO A 108 10.27 -10.20 -10.84
CA PRO A 108 10.56 -11.39 -10.06
C PRO A 108 11.96 -11.30 -9.45
N PHE A 109 12.13 -11.82 -8.22
CA PHE A 109 13.41 -11.97 -7.56
C PHE A 109 13.55 -13.39 -6.99
N SER A 110 14.78 -13.94 -7.04
CA SER A 110 15.05 -15.36 -6.74
C SER A 110 15.57 -15.62 -5.32
N THR A 111 15.88 -14.56 -4.57
CA THR A 111 16.51 -14.67 -3.24
C THR A 111 15.56 -14.17 -2.18
N ASP A 112 15.43 -14.91 -1.07
CA ASP A 112 14.70 -14.43 0.09
C ASP A 112 15.37 -13.20 0.68
N LEU A 113 14.61 -12.16 0.93
CA LEU A 113 15.10 -10.86 1.37
C LEU A 113 14.56 -10.52 2.75
N LYS A 114 15.45 -10.04 3.62
CA LYS A 114 15.02 -9.38 4.86
C LYS A 114 14.75 -7.92 4.59
N LEU A 115 13.56 -7.48 4.96
CA LEU A 115 13.14 -6.08 4.75
C LEU A 115 14.02 -5.07 5.48
N SER A 116 14.55 -5.44 6.65
CA SER A 116 15.49 -4.60 7.42
C SER A 116 16.72 -4.21 6.63
N ASP A 117 17.15 -5.06 5.70
CA ASP A 117 18.41 -4.91 4.96
C ASP A 117 18.21 -4.13 3.64
N LEU A 118 16.95 -3.93 3.25
CA LEU A 118 16.61 -3.24 2.00
C LEU A 118 16.73 -1.72 2.16
N LYS A 119 17.71 -1.15 1.48
CA LYS A 119 17.83 0.31 1.28
C LYS A 119 17.16 0.76 -0.02
N GLN A 120 17.00 -0.14 -0.96
CA GLN A 120 16.43 0.05 -2.28
C GLN A 120 15.57 -1.16 -2.64
N GLU A 121 14.56 -0.97 -3.46
CA GLU A 121 13.73 -2.08 -3.95
C GLU A 121 14.55 -3.09 -4.77
N PRO A 122 14.20 -4.40 -4.71
CA PRO A 122 14.99 -5.46 -5.33
C PRO A 122 14.91 -5.51 -6.86
N GLY A 123 13.95 -4.84 -7.46
CA GLY A 123 13.73 -4.78 -8.91
C GLY A 123 13.00 -3.50 -9.28
N THR A 124 12.09 -3.56 -10.25
CA THR A 124 11.12 -2.49 -10.48
C THR A 124 9.74 -2.89 -10.03
N SER A 125 8.93 -1.94 -9.61
CA SER A 125 7.59 -2.21 -9.10
C SER A 125 6.59 -1.12 -9.46
N THR A 126 5.32 -1.48 -9.56
CA THR A 126 4.19 -0.55 -9.66
C THR A 126 3.24 -0.81 -8.52
N THR A 127 3.10 0.16 -7.63
CA THR A 127 2.18 0.12 -6.49
C THR A 127 1.17 1.25 -6.62
N LYS A 128 -0.13 0.91 -6.65
CA LYS A 128 -1.22 1.88 -6.65
C LYS A 128 -2.17 1.59 -5.50
N LEU A 129 -2.31 2.57 -4.65
CA LEU A 129 -3.19 2.56 -3.49
C LEU A 129 -4.25 3.65 -3.65
N SER A 130 -5.45 3.46 -3.12
CA SER A 130 -6.50 4.48 -3.06
C SER A 130 -6.98 4.65 -1.63
N LEU A 131 -6.84 5.86 -1.09
CA LEU A 131 -7.34 6.25 0.22
C LEU A 131 -8.63 7.03 0.05
N SER A 132 -9.76 6.42 0.39
CA SER A 132 -11.08 7.06 0.31
C SER A 132 -11.50 7.78 1.58
N ARG A 133 -10.83 7.52 2.70
CA ARG A 133 -11.01 8.18 4.01
C ARG A 133 -9.89 7.79 4.95
N GLY A 134 -9.53 8.68 5.86
CA GLY A 134 -8.66 8.40 7.00
C GLY A 134 -7.22 8.82 6.77
N GLU A 135 -6.30 8.07 7.36
CA GLU A 135 -4.88 8.41 7.44
C GLU A 135 -4.03 7.18 7.15
N LEU A 136 -2.92 7.42 6.45
CA LEU A 136 -1.84 6.46 6.32
C LEU A 136 -0.48 7.12 6.55
N VAL A 137 0.43 6.38 7.16
CA VAL A 137 1.85 6.71 7.24
C VAL A 137 2.62 5.68 6.43
N GLY A 138 3.40 6.14 5.46
CA GLY A 138 4.20 5.26 4.61
C GLY A 138 5.70 5.43 4.87
N LYS A 139 6.40 4.30 4.83
CA LYS A 139 7.86 4.22 4.76
C LYS A 139 8.22 3.40 3.54
N VAL A 140 8.73 4.07 2.53
CA VAL A 140 9.08 3.46 1.25
C VAL A 140 10.59 3.52 1.07
N VAL A 141 11.22 2.39 0.75
CA VAL A 141 12.63 2.33 0.39
C VAL A 141 12.88 3.07 -0.93
N HIS A 142 14.14 3.31 -1.26
CA HIS A 142 14.46 3.98 -2.53
C HIS A 142 13.95 3.17 -3.72
N LEU A 143 13.12 3.80 -4.56
CA LEU A 143 12.54 3.16 -5.75
C LEU A 143 13.41 3.39 -6.99
N ASN A 144 13.41 2.43 -7.90
CA ASN A 144 14.09 2.49 -9.21
C ASN A 144 13.24 3.30 -10.22
N VAL A 145 12.93 4.55 -9.90
CA VAL A 145 12.04 5.40 -10.70
C VAL A 145 12.53 5.56 -12.12
N ASP A 146 13.85 5.71 -12.32
CA ASP A 146 14.47 5.85 -13.64
C ASP A 146 14.30 4.58 -14.51
N LYS A 147 13.97 3.44 -13.88
CA LYS A 147 13.65 2.17 -14.55
C LYS A 147 12.14 1.92 -14.64
N GLY A 148 11.31 2.89 -14.24
CA GLY A 148 9.86 2.82 -14.33
C GLY A 148 9.14 2.28 -13.09
N SER A 149 9.76 2.34 -11.91
CA SER A 149 9.06 2.08 -10.66
C SER A 149 8.13 3.22 -10.28
N GLU A 150 6.97 2.87 -9.76
CA GLU A 150 5.94 3.81 -9.34
C GLU A 150 5.34 3.38 -8.00
N PHE A 151 5.19 4.33 -7.07
CA PHE A 151 4.38 4.19 -5.87
C PHE A 151 3.46 5.39 -5.75
N THR A 152 2.17 5.16 -5.90
CA THR A 152 1.16 6.22 -5.94
C THR A 152 0.06 5.93 -4.93
N VAL A 153 -0.31 6.95 -4.14
CA VAL A 153 -1.52 6.94 -3.31
C VAL A 153 -2.51 7.94 -3.89
N GLN A 154 -3.64 7.44 -4.32
CA GLN A 154 -4.72 8.23 -4.90
C GLN A 154 -5.78 8.57 -3.85
N THR A 155 -6.38 9.74 -3.98
CA THR A 155 -7.58 10.16 -3.26
C THR A 155 -8.55 10.79 -4.25
N PRO A 156 -9.82 10.98 -3.92
CA PRO A 156 -10.78 11.64 -4.81
C PRO A 156 -10.40 13.07 -5.24
N VAL A 157 -9.48 13.72 -4.52
CA VAL A 157 -9.11 15.13 -4.78
C VAL A 157 -7.67 15.33 -5.24
N GLY A 158 -6.90 14.24 -5.36
CA GLY A 158 -5.52 14.30 -5.83
C GLY A 158 -4.75 13.01 -5.59
N ALA A 159 -3.55 12.95 -6.12
CA ALA A 159 -2.66 11.81 -5.99
C ALA A 159 -1.30 12.24 -5.43
N ALA A 160 -0.66 11.36 -4.67
CA ALA A 160 0.69 11.52 -4.14
C ALA A 160 1.60 10.45 -4.73
N GLY A 161 2.62 10.86 -5.48
CA GLY A 161 3.70 10.00 -5.99
C GLY A 161 4.89 10.00 -5.05
N VAL A 162 5.38 8.82 -4.69
CA VAL A 162 6.40 8.60 -3.66
C VAL A 162 7.67 8.02 -4.26
N ARG A 163 8.85 8.50 -3.82
CA ARG A 163 10.15 8.09 -4.38
C ARG A 163 11.20 7.74 -3.32
N GLY A 164 10.82 6.94 -2.33
CA GLY A 164 11.76 6.61 -1.23
C GLY A 164 11.69 7.63 -0.10
N THR A 165 10.59 7.61 0.63
CA THR A 165 10.25 8.65 1.60
C THR A 165 9.57 8.06 2.82
N THR A 166 9.63 8.80 3.94
CA THR A 166 8.70 8.66 5.07
C THR A 166 7.69 9.81 4.99
N PHE A 167 6.42 9.50 4.93
CA PHE A 167 5.36 10.46 4.67
C PHE A 167 4.05 10.09 5.37
N GLN A 168 3.19 11.07 5.52
CA GLN A 168 1.82 10.91 6.00
C GLN A 168 0.85 11.47 4.98
N ILE A 169 -0.26 10.79 4.80
CA ILE A 169 -1.41 11.26 4.01
C ILE A 169 -2.64 11.19 4.89
N ILE A 170 -3.37 12.32 4.96
CA ILE A 170 -4.67 12.40 5.61
C ILE A 170 -5.69 12.79 4.54
N PHE A 171 -6.78 12.04 4.45
CA PHE A 171 -7.90 12.39 3.60
C PHE A 171 -9.23 12.30 4.36
N THR A 172 -9.94 13.41 4.41
CA THR A 172 -11.30 13.49 4.94
C THR A 172 -12.23 13.83 3.78
N PRO A 173 -13.21 12.98 3.45
CA PRO A 173 -14.18 13.28 2.38
C PRO A 173 -15.09 14.43 2.78
N ALA A 174 -15.70 15.07 1.78
CA ALA A 174 -16.71 16.07 2.00
C ALA A 174 -17.98 15.44 2.60
N GLU A 175 -18.38 15.89 3.77
CA GLU A 175 -19.56 15.39 4.48
C GLU A 175 -20.26 16.53 5.21
N GLY A 176 -21.59 16.51 5.27
CA GLY A 176 -22.38 17.46 6.08
C GLY A 176 -22.14 18.94 5.74
N GLY A 177 -21.83 19.25 4.48
CA GLY A 177 -21.49 20.61 4.04
C GLY A 177 -20.04 21.03 4.31
N GLN A 178 -19.23 20.17 4.89
CA GLN A 178 -17.79 20.40 5.05
C GLN A 178 -17.05 20.06 3.75
N ALA A 179 -16.00 20.82 3.46
CA ALA A 179 -15.11 20.55 2.32
C ALA A 179 -14.33 19.25 2.51
N ALA A 180 -13.99 18.59 1.40
CA ALA A 180 -13.00 17.54 1.45
C ALA A 180 -11.62 18.13 1.79
N PHE A 181 -10.87 17.42 2.61
CA PHE A 181 -9.54 17.82 3.08
C PHE A 181 -8.53 16.74 2.74
N PHE A 182 -7.46 17.12 2.04
CA PHE A 182 -6.36 16.24 1.70
C PHE A 182 -5.05 16.90 2.09
N GLN A 183 -4.31 16.27 2.97
CA GLN A 183 -3.02 16.74 3.44
C GLN A 183 -1.94 15.70 3.21
N VAL A 184 -0.81 16.14 2.71
CA VAL A 184 0.40 15.33 2.58
C VAL A 184 1.53 16.01 3.33
N THR A 185 2.17 15.26 4.23
CA THR A 185 3.33 15.70 5.01
C THR A 185 4.51 14.77 4.71
N THR A 186 5.66 15.32 4.37
CA THR A 186 6.89 14.58 4.10
C THR A 186 7.85 14.72 5.27
N SER A 187 8.18 13.62 5.95
CA SER A 187 9.22 13.61 6.99
C SER A 187 10.61 13.51 6.38
N THR A 188 10.81 12.56 5.45
CA THR A 188 12.11 12.38 4.77
C THR A 188 11.89 12.21 3.27
N GLY A 189 12.82 12.71 2.44
CA GLY A 189 12.76 12.60 0.99
C GLY A 189 11.86 13.63 0.33
N VAL A 190 11.20 13.26 -0.77
CA VAL A 190 10.32 14.14 -1.55
C VAL A 190 9.08 13.38 -2.00
N VAL A 191 7.91 13.95 -1.76
CA VAL A 191 6.63 13.46 -2.30
C VAL A 191 6.13 14.45 -3.35
N ALA A 192 5.70 13.95 -4.51
CA ALA A 192 5.07 14.76 -5.55
C ALA A 192 3.56 14.64 -5.45
N VAL A 193 2.85 15.73 -5.25
CA VAL A 193 1.38 15.76 -5.19
C VAL A 193 0.82 16.38 -6.45
N ILE A 194 -0.15 15.72 -7.06
CA ILE A 194 -0.90 16.19 -8.22
C ILE A 194 -2.35 16.37 -7.81
N PRO A 195 -2.82 17.62 -7.64
CA PRO A 195 -4.22 17.88 -7.35
C PRO A 195 -5.12 17.44 -8.52
N ALA A 196 -6.31 16.91 -8.24
CA ALA A 196 -7.26 16.51 -9.28
C ALA A 196 -7.69 17.67 -10.18
N SER A 197 -7.59 18.91 -9.69
CA SER A 197 -7.92 20.15 -10.42
C SER A 197 -6.76 20.70 -11.26
N SER A 198 -5.57 20.08 -11.23
CA SER A 198 -4.37 20.60 -11.90
C SER A 198 -3.58 19.46 -12.52
N LEU A 199 -2.93 19.76 -13.65
CA LEU A 199 -1.96 18.85 -14.27
C LEU A 199 -0.54 19.07 -13.72
N ASN A 200 -0.33 20.12 -12.94
CA ASN A 200 0.97 20.45 -12.40
C ASN A 200 1.18 19.80 -11.03
N GLY A 201 2.24 19.03 -10.91
CA GLY A 201 2.66 18.42 -9.65
C GLY A 201 3.35 19.45 -8.73
N ILE A 202 3.19 19.24 -7.43
CA ILE A 202 3.82 20.03 -6.36
C ILE A 202 4.77 19.11 -5.62
N ASN A 203 6.05 19.43 -5.60
CA ASN A 203 7.02 18.68 -4.81
C ASN A 203 7.01 19.14 -3.36
N ILE A 204 6.87 18.19 -2.45
CA ILE A 204 6.88 18.42 -1.01
C ILE A 204 8.19 17.83 -0.46
N PRO A 205 9.20 18.68 -0.19
CA PRO A 205 10.46 18.22 0.37
C PRO A 205 10.32 17.84 1.86
N SER A 206 11.37 17.23 2.40
CA SER A 206 11.45 16.85 3.82
C SER A 206 11.10 18.02 4.76
N GLY A 207 10.31 17.73 5.79
CA GLY A 207 9.84 18.70 6.79
C GLY A 207 8.71 19.62 6.32
N LYS A 208 8.18 19.42 5.10
CA LYS A 208 7.10 20.26 4.53
C LYS A 208 5.80 19.49 4.41
N GLN A 209 4.71 20.25 4.28
CA GLN A 209 3.38 19.75 4.04
C GLN A 209 2.64 20.59 3.01
N VAL A 210 1.66 19.98 2.33
CA VAL A 210 0.70 20.64 1.44
C VAL A 210 -0.70 20.22 1.84
N THR A 211 -1.61 21.18 1.81
CA THR A 211 -3.03 20.94 2.06
C THR A 211 -3.85 21.31 0.82
N ILE A 212 -4.76 20.44 0.43
CA ILE A 212 -5.73 20.65 -0.62
C ILE A 212 -7.12 20.58 0.01
N THR A 213 -7.89 21.66 -0.13
CA THR A 213 -9.27 21.72 0.31
C THR A 213 -10.16 21.81 -0.92
N TYR A 214 -11.16 20.93 -0.99
CA TYR A 214 -12.07 20.85 -2.12
C TYR A 214 -13.50 21.12 -1.67
N ASN A 215 -14.03 22.25 -2.09
CA ASN A 215 -15.39 22.65 -1.79
C ASN A 215 -16.33 22.15 -2.90
N ALA A 216 -17.19 21.20 -2.58
CA ALA A 216 -18.30 20.79 -3.42
C ALA A 216 -19.43 21.81 -3.24
N ASN A 217 -19.41 22.90 -3.99
CA ASN A 217 -20.52 23.84 -4.01
C ASN A 217 -21.63 23.31 -4.91
N ASN A 218 -22.88 23.42 -4.42
CA ASN A 218 -24.12 23.03 -5.08
C ASN A 218 -24.16 23.47 -6.55
N GLY A 219 -23.74 22.60 -7.47
CA GLY A 219 -23.95 22.78 -8.91
C GLY A 219 -23.01 23.72 -9.67
N THR A 220 -22.05 24.37 -9.00
CA THR A 220 -20.98 25.16 -9.65
C THR A 220 -19.65 24.39 -9.58
N ALA A 221 -18.79 24.59 -10.58
CA ALA A 221 -17.50 23.91 -10.67
C ALA A 221 -16.76 23.96 -9.32
N SER A 222 -16.48 22.78 -8.78
CA SER A 222 -15.82 22.60 -7.49
C SER A 222 -14.43 23.25 -7.52
N GLN A 223 -14.18 24.22 -6.65
CA GLN A 223 -12.89 24.88 -6.57
C GLN A 223 -12.00 24.16 -5.55
N ALA A 224 -10.86 23.68 -6.02
CA ALA A 224 -9.80 23.20 -5.14
C ALA A 224 -8.94 24.40 -4.71
N SER A 225 -8.76 24.57 -3.41
CA SER A 225 -7.75 25.47 -2.86
C SER A 225 -6.52 24.62 -2.49
N VAL A 226 -5.39 24.94 -3.09
CA VAL A 226 -4.12 24.25 -2.88
C VAL A 226 -3.16 25.18 -2.16
N SER A 227 -2.68 24.81 -0.99
CA SER A 227 -1.66 25.58 -0.28
C SER A 227 -0.29 25.47 -0.97
N ALA A 228 0.52 26.49 -0.86
CA ALA A 228 1.96 26.34 -1.11
C ALA A 228 2.59 25.39 -0.06
N PRO A 229 3.70 24.71 -0.38
CA PRO A 229 4.43 23.92 0.61
C PRO A 229 4.82 24.77 1.82
N SER A 230 4.37 24.37 3.00
CA SER A 230 4.63 25.04 4.28
C SER A 230 5.37 24.11 5.22
N ASP A 231 5.98 24.66 6.30
CA ASP A 231 6.61 23.84 7.33
C ASP A 231 5.55 22.96 8.02
N ALA A 232 5.86 21.68 8.15
CA ALA A 232 5.08 20.78 8.98
C ALA A 232 5.34 21.10 10.46
N SER A 233 4.33 20.96 11.30
CA SER A 233 4.52 21.15 12.73
C SER A 233 5.47 20.11 13.32
N ALA A 234 6.26 20.51 14.34
CA ALA A 234 7.15 19.58 15.03
C ALA A 234 6.40 18.38 15.62
N ALA A 235 5.16 18.60 16.11
CA ALA A 235 4.31 17.54 16.62
C ALA A 235 3.92 16.52 15.53
N ALA A 236 3.54 16.99 14.34
CA ALA A 236 3.21 16.11 13.21
C ALA A 236 4.44 15.27 12.79
N LEU A 237 5.61 15.90 12.67
CA LEU A 237 6.84 15.19 12.32
C LEU A 237 7.21 14.14 13.37
N THR A 238 7.05 14.46 14.66
CA THR A 238 7.29 13.52 15.77
C THR A 238 6.34 12.33 15.71
N GLN A 239 5.06 12.55 15.41
CA GLN A 239 4.08 11.47 15.23
C GLN A 239 4.43 10.58 14.05
N ILE A 240 4.75 11.15 12.90
CA ILE A 240 5.14 10.40 11.69
C ILE A 240 6.36 9.53 12.01
N GLU A 241 7.36 10.09 12.69
CA GLU A 241 8.57 9.34 13.04
C GLU A 241 8.28 8.20 14.02
N ALA A 242 7.44 8.40 15.03
CA ALA A 242 7.03 7.36 15.97
C ALA A 242 6.32 6.18 15.26
N VAL A 243 5.43 6.49 14.32
CA VAL A 243 4.78 5.47 13.49
C VAL A 243 5.80 4.79 12.57
N ALA A 244 6.70 5.55 11.95
CA ALA A 244 7.75 5.01 11.10
C ALA A 244 8.71 4.07 11.85
N GLN A 245 9.00 4.34 13.12
CA GLN A 245 9.75 3.45 14.00
C GLN A 245 8.96 2.16 14.29
N THR A 246 7.66 2.28 14.54
CA THR A 246 6.78 1.11 14.72
C THR A 246 6.73 0.25 13.46
N ILE A 247 6.61 0.86 12.29
CA ILE A 247 6.71 0.17 10.99
C ILE A 247 8.06 -0.54 10.89
N ALA A 248 9.16 0.14 11.16
CA ALA A 248 10.51 -0.43 11.07
C ALA A 248 10.69 -1.62 12.03
N ALA A 249 10.21 -1.52 13.27
CA ALA A 249 10.25 -2.62 14.23
C ALA A 249 9.44 -3.83 13.78
N THR A 250 8.23 -3.59 13.24
CA THR A 250 7.36 -4.66 12.70
C THR A 250 7.99 -5.34 11.49
N THR A 251 8.63 -4.58 10.62
CA THR A 251 9.24 -5.11 9.39
C THR A 251 10.61 -5.74 9.60
N ALA A 252 11.28 -5.44 10.71
CA ALA A 252 12.62 -5.94 11.02
C ALA A 252 12.71 -7.49 11.05
N SER A 253 11.65 -8.15 11.48
CA SER A 253 11.54 -9.61 11.53
C SER A 253 10.90 -10.23 10.28
N THR A 254 10.43 -9.41 9.34
CA THR A 254 9.72 -9.90 8.16
C THR A 254 10.71 -10.31 7.08
N THR A 255 10.63 -11.56 6.65
CA THR A 255 11.35 -12.08 5.48
C THR A 255 10.41 -12.14 4.30
N ILE A 256 10.81 -11.56 3.18
CA ILE A 256 10.10 -11.70 1.91
C ILE A 256 10.65 -12.93 1.20
N LEU A 257 9.79 -13.91 0.98
CA LEU A 257 10.14 -15.09 0.19
C LEU A 257 10.30 -14.69 -1.28
N SER A 258 11.25 -15.34 -1.96
CA SER A 258 11.47 -15.21 -3.40
C SER A 258 10.15 -15.35 -4.17
N ASN A 259 9.99 -14.59 -5.25
CA ASN A 259 8.78 -14.60 -6.09
C ASN A 259 9.13 -14.87 -7.56
N THR A 260 9.95 -15.87 -7.82
CA THR A 260 10.13 -16.39 -9.17
C THR A 260 8.79 -16.94 -9.64
N GLY A 261 8.10 -16.23 -10.52
CA GLY A 261 6.74 -16.48 -10.92
C GLY A 261 6.46 -17.96 -11.24
N SER A 262 5.81 -18.61 -10.29
CA SER A 262 5.15 -19.88 -10.54
C SER A 262 3.78 -19.59 -11.11
N THR A 263 3.63 -19.82 -12.39
CA THR A 263 2.34 -19.89 -13.04
C THR A 263 1.53 -21.01 -12.38
N GLY A 264 0.47 -20.66 -11.67
CA GLY A 264 -0.65 -21.54 -11.33
C GLY A 264 -0.32 -22.76 -10.49
N GLY A 265 -0.38 -22.64 -9.17
CA GLY A 265 -0.45 -23.76 -8.24
C GLY A 265 -1.76 -23.68 -7.48
N THR A 266 -2.73 -24.49 -7.89
CA THR A 266 -3.92 -24.89 -7.16
C THR A 266 -3.58 -25.35 -5.75
N GLY A 267 -4.37 -24.91 -4.77
CA GLY A 267 -4.58 -25.37 -3.41
C GLY A 267 -3.60 -26.37 -2.80
N GLY A 268 -2.80 -25.93 -1.88
CA GLY A 268 -2.10 -26.78 -0.94
C GLY A 268 -3.06 -27.27 0.13
N THR A 269 -3.56 -28.47 -0.03
CA THR A 269 -4.23 -29.25 1.00
C THR A 269 -3.22 -29.66 2.08
N GLY A 270 -3.73 -29.66 3.31
CA GLY A 270 -3.06 -29.87 4.56
C GLY A 270 -1.97 -30.93 4.65
N SER A 271 -1.00 -30.63 5.45
CA SER A 271 0.02 -31.52 5.95
C SER A 271 -0.64 -32.63 6.77
N THR A 272 -0.71 -33.82 6.20
CA THR A 272 -0.98 -35.06 6.93
C THR A 272 0.25 -35.47 7.71
N GLY A 273 -0.01 -35.81 8.98
CA GLY A 273 0.97 -36.20 9.97
C GLY A 273 1.92 -37.30 9.56
N GLY A 274 3.14 -37.15 10.04
CA GLY A 274 4.18 -38.14 9.95
C GLY A 274 3.81 -39.43 10.68
N THR A 275 3.92 -40.52 9.97
CA THR A 275 3.77 -41.88 10.46
C THR A 275 4.89 -42.22 11.41
N GLY A 276 4.47 -42.79 12.55
CA GLY A 276 5.31 -43.21 13.64
C GLY A 276 6.28 -44.33 13.31
N SER A 277 7.38 -44.30 14.01
CA SER A 277 8.35 -45.40 14.15
C SER A 277 7.85 -46.36 15.22
N THR A 278 7.82 -47.59 14.84
CA THR A 278 7.55 -48.77 15.65
C THR A 278 8.67 -49.05 16.67
N GLY A 279 8.29 -49.50 17.85
CA GLY A 279 9.03 -50.49 18.62
C GLY A 279 9.54 -50.06 19.98
N SER A 280 8.98 -50.53 21.04
CA SER A 280 9.55 -51.59 21.88
C SER A 280 8.69 -51.83 23.14
N THR A 281 8.45 -53.06 23.39
CA THR A 281 7.85 -53.78 24.48
C THR A 281 8.33 -53.38 25.88
N GLY A 282 7.46 -53.42 26.86
CA GLY A 282 7.84 -53.87 28.18
C GLY A 282 7.19 -53.19 29.38
N SER A 283 6.36 -53.99 30.06
CA SER A 283 6.23 -54.22 31.49
C SER A 283 5.23 -53.43 32.31
N THR A 284 4.19 -54.10 32.59
CA THR A 284 3.45 -54.33 33.87
C THR A 284 3.67 -53.39 35.05
N GLY A 285 2.54 -52.96 35.67
CA GLY A 285 2.48 -52.85 37.09
C GLY A 285 1.64 -51.76 37.71
N SER A 286 0.45 -52.15 38.17
CA SER A 286 -0.14 -51.88 39.47
C SER A 286 -0.86 -50.54 39.73
N THR A 287 -2.15 -50.70 39.85
CA THR A 287 -3.13 -50.31 40.90
C THR A 287 -2.85 -49.07 41.76
N GLY A 288 -3.88 -48.23 41.88
CA GLY A 288 -4.15 -47.58 43.16
C GLY A 288 -4.79 -46.20 43.12
N SER A 289 -6.07 -46.19 43.35
CA SER A 289 -6.84 -45.43 44.32
C SER A 289 -7.04 -43.89 44.14
N THR A 290 -8.30 -43.58 43.91
CA THR A 290 -9.20 -42.60 44.59
C THR A 290 -8.62 -41.34 45.21
N GLY A 291 -9.21 -40.22 44.92
CA GLY A 291 -9.18 -39.01 45.74
C GLY A 291 -9.63 -37.77 45.00
N GLY A 292 -10.93 -37.48 45.05
CA GLY A 292 -11.45 -36.16 44.66
C GLY A 292 -11.06 -35.10 45.66
N ILE A 293 -11.13 -33.87 45.27
CA ILE A 293 -11.70 -32.72 45.97
C ILE A 293 -11.52 -31.48 45.09
N GLY A 294 -12.58 -30.71 45.09
CA GLY A 294 -12.81 -29.46 44.46
C GLY A 294 -11.76 -28.37 44.71
N GLY A 295 -11.49 -27.64 43.65
CA GLY A 295 -10.75 -26.40 43.69
C GLY A 295 -11.60 -25.30 43.07
N THR A 296 -12.03 -24.43 43.93
CA THR A 296 -12.82 -23.23 43.67
C THR A 296 -12.10 -22.28 42.73
N ASN A 297 -12.76 -21.89 41.63
CA ASN A 297 -12.37 -20.78 40.78
C ASN A 297 -12.44 -19.47 41.57
N ASN A 298 -11.28 -18.92 41.90
CA ASN A 298 -11.13 -17.56 42.39
C ASN A 298 -10.62 -16.68 41.27
N THR A 299 -11.52 -16.13 40.47
CA THR A 299 -11.25 -15.00 39.59
C THR A 299 -11.53 -13.72 40.39
N PRO A 300 -10.57 -12.81 40.54
CA PRO A 300 -10.84 -11.54 41.20
C PRO A 300 -11.76 -10.68 40.31
N PRO A 301 -12.68 -9.89 40.88
CA PRO A 301 -13.56 -9.01 40.12
C PRO A 301 -12.79 -7.85 39.51
N PRO A 302 -13.26 -7.28 38.38
CA PRO A 302 -12.64 -6.15 37.73
C PRO A 302 -12.70 -4.89 38.61
N PRO A 303 -11.69 -3.98 38.49
CA PRO A 303 -11.68 -2.75 39.28
C PRO A 303 -12.83 -1.82 38.87
N ALA A 304 -13.40 -1.15 39.88
CA ALA A 304 -14.49 -0.21 39.76
C ALA A 304 -14.06 1.05 38.91
N PRO A 305 -14.97 1.64 38.13
CA PRO A 305 -14.69 2.87 37.40
C PRO A 305 -14.47 4.05 38.36
N PRO A 306 -13.63 5.04 37.99
CA PRO A 306 -13.36 6.20 38.81
C PRO A 306 -14.62 7.08 38.98
N PRO A 307 -14.77 7.78 40.10
CA PRO A 307 -15.94 8.62 40.37
C PRO A 307 -15.99 9.83 39.43
N ASN A 308 -17.19 10.08 38.89
CA ASN A 308 -17.47 11.31 38.12
C ASN A 308 -17.35 12.52 39.05
N ASN A 309 -16.33 13.32 38.81
CA ASN A 309 -16.17 14.61 39.46
C ASN A 309 -17.04 15.65 38.71
N VAL A 310 -18.26 15.83 39.22
CA VAL A 310 -19.15 16.92 38.77
C VAL A 310 -18.80 18.13 39.64
N SER A 311 -18.12 19.11 39.07
CA SER A 311 -17.94 20.42 39.70
C SER A 311 -19.26 21.16 39.75
N PRO A 312 -19.68 21.77 40.87
CA PRO A 312 -20.88 22.57 40.93
C PRO A 312 -20.69 23.92 40.25
N LEU A 313 -21.64 24.28 39.40
CA LEU A 313 -21.84 25.61 38.88
C LEU A 313 -22.18 26.56 40.02
N THR A 314 -21.26 27.46 40.40
CA THR A 314 -21.60 28.63 41.20
C THR A 314 -22.08 29.71 40.26
N GLY A 315 -23.39 29.97 40.30
CA GLY A 315 -23.95 31.22 39.81
C GLY A 315 -23.73 32.30 40.87
N THR A 316 -23.40 33.48 40.40
CA THR A 316 -23.63 34.77 41.13
C THR A 316 -23.85 35.84 40.10
N ASP A 317 -25.03 36.47 40.24
CA ASP A 317 -25.51 37.83 39.96
C ASP A 317 -24.96 38.57 38.76
#